data_43c08db0656c4544e83608ab4916e7cb
#
_entry.id   43c08db0656c4544e83608ab4916e7cb
#
_cell.length_a   1.000
_cell.length_b   1.000
_cell.length_c   1.000
_cell.angle_alpha   90.00
_cell.angle_beta   90.00
_cell.angle_gamma   90.00
#
_symmetry.space_group_name_H-M   'P 1'
#
loop_
_entity.id
_entity.type
_entity.pdbx_description
1 polymer ?
#
loop_
_entity_poly.entity_id
_entity_poly.type
_entity_poly.pdbx_seq_one_letter_code
_entity_poly.pdbx_strand_id
1 'polypeptide(L)'
;MPLTLERIAQAIADHEPAHYELHANTKQAAVAVILKQCDDHTEALFILRASHEGDPWSGHMAFPGGHRDPGDKQLRQTAERETLEEIGLDLGRDGRFLGEIDAVHANPRGRNLDLVVTPFVYLLENVEAKFTPNDEVADVLWGSLNDMYSGDSITVGEFKIRGERHRYSGYAVGGQVVWGLTYRMLDHFFGMLDPDWEPHDAF
;
A
#
# COMPACT_ATOMS: atom_id res chain seq x y z
N MET A 1 -16.52 15.04 1.96
CA MET A 1 -15.70 15.99 1.12
C MET A 1 -14.76 15.17 0.26
N PRO A 2 -14.49 15.57 -1.01
CA PRO A 2 -13.54 14.84 -1.85
C PRO A 2 -12.13 14.84 -1.24
N LEU A 3 -11.39 13.76 -1.44
CA LEU A 3 -9.98 13.65 -1.08
C LEU A 3 -9.16 14.36 -2.16
N THR A 4 -8.77 15.60 -1.88
CA THR A 4 -7.83 16.34 -2.74
C THR A 4 -6.40 16.08 -2.29
N LEU A 5 -5.46 16.17 -3.21
CA LEU A 5 -4.03 16.04 -2.89
C LEU A 5 -3.57 17.04 -1.83
N GLU A 6 -4.10 18.26 -1.86
CA GLU A 6 -3.79 19.31 -0.86
C GLU A 6 -4.22 18.87 0.55
N ARG A 7 -5.45 18.35 0.69
CA ARG A 7 -5.95 17.80 1.96
C ARG A 7 -5.10 16.64 2.45
N ILE A 8 -4.74 15.73 1.55
CA ILE A 8 -3.88 14.58 1.86
C ILE A 8 -2.49 15.06 2.34
N ALA A 9 -1.86 15.96 1.60
CA ALA A 9 -0.53 16.45 1.94
C ALA A 9 -0.51 17.22 3.27
N GLN A 10 -1.57 18.01 3.55
CA GLN A 10 -1.69 18.72 4.83
C GLN A 10 -1.87 17.73 5.99
N ALA A 11 -2.75 16.74 5.85
CA ALA A 11 -2.98 15.74 6.89
C ALA A 11 -1.72 14.93 7.20
N ILE A 12 -0.95 14.54 6.17
CA ILE A 12 0.34 13.86 6.36
C ILE A 12 1.35 14.77 7.07
N ALA A 13 1.41 16.07 6.74
CA ALA A 13 2.33 17.02 7.36
C ALA A 13 2.02 17.26 8.85
N ASP A 14 0.75 17.16 9.23
CA ASP A 14 0.27 17.34 10.60
C ASP A 14 0.27 16.05 11.43
N HIS A 15 0.50 14.90 10.78
CA HIS A 15 0.43 13.58 11.41
C HIS A 15 1.74 13.20 12.12
N GLU A 16 1.63 12.69 13.34
CA GLU A 16 2.71 12.01 14.07
C GLU A 16 2.54 10.49 13.89
N PRO A 17 3.36 9.83 13.04
CA PRO A 17 3.20 8.41 12.75
C PRO A 17 3.38 7.52 13.98
N ALA A 18 2.46 6.60 14.19
CA ALA A 18 2.58 5.59 15.23
C ALA A 18 3.55 4.48 14.82
N HIS A 19 4.48 4.17 15.70
CA HIS A 19 5.48 3.12 15.51
C HIS A 19 5.30 1.99 16.51
N TYR A 20 5.66 0.78 16.09
CA TYR A 20 5.72 -0.38 16.99
C TYR A 20 7.08 -0.46 17.71
N GLU A 21 7.06 -0.92 18.95
CA GLU A 21 8.28 -1.33 19.62
C GLU A 21 8.89 -2.53 18.89
N LEU A 22 10.16 -2.40 18.49
CA LEU A 22 10.86 -3.43 17.74
C LEU A 22 11.65 -4.32 18.70
N HIS A 23 11.42 -5.62 18.64
CA HIS A 23 12.22 -6.62 19.34
C HIS A 23 13.39 -7.09 18.47
N ALA A 24 14.34 -7.81 19.04
CA ALA A 24 15.55 -8.24 18.33
C ALA A 24 15.28 -9.09 17.06
N ASN A 25 14.14 -9.77 17.01
CA ASN A 25 13.73 -10.62 15.90
C ASN A 25 12.64 -10.01 15.01
N THR A 26 12.18 -8.79 15.32
CA THR A 26 11.16 -8.10 14.53
C THR A 26 11.74 -7.76 13.16
N LYS A 27 11.13 -8.31 12.11
CA LYS A 27 11.47 -7.95 10.73
C LYS A 27 10.82 -6.62 10.37
N GLN A 28 11.51 -5.85 9.56
CA GLN A 28 11.00 -4.60 9.03
C GLN A 28 10.78 -4.71 7.53
N ALA A 29 9.72 -4.11 7.06
CA ALA A 29 9.45 -3.90 5.64
C ALA A 29 8.94 -2.47 5.43
N ALA A 30 9.04 -1.98 4.21
CA ALA A 30 8.52 -0.68 3.83
C ALA A 30 7.82 -0.76 2.48
N VAL A 31 6.77 0.03 2.33
CA VAL A 31 6.03 0.15 1.07
C VAL A 31 5.90 1.61 0.66
N ALA A 32 5.77 1.86 -0.63
CA ALA A 32 5.52 3.18 -1.18
C ALA A 32 4.03 3.34 -1.55
N VAL A 33 3.34 4.24 -0.88
CA VAL A 33 2.00 4.70 -1.26
C VAL A 33 2.18 5.85 -2.26
N ILE A 34 2.13 5.51 -3.55
CA ILE A 34 2.41 6.45 -4.63
C ILE A 34 1.09 7.04 -5.12
N LEU A 35 0.95 8.34 -4.96
CA LEU A 35 -0.25 9.10 -5.31
C LEU A 35 -0.06 9.83 -6.64
N LYS A 36 -1.14 9.93 -7.40
CA LYS A 36 -1.22 10.73 -8.61
C LYS A 36 -2.47 11.61 -8.54
N GLN A 37 -2.32 12.90 -8.83
CA GLN A 37 -3.46 13.79 -8.97
C GLN A 37 -4.09 13.61 -10.36
N CYS A 38 -5.39 13.36 -10.38
CA CYS A 38 -6.25 13.47 -11.55
C CYS A 38 -7.09 14.76 -11.46
N ASP A 39 -7.86 15.09 -12.50
CA ASP A 39 -8.58 16.36 -12.56
C ASP A 39 -9.47 16.62 -11.34
N ASP A 40 -10.22 15.61 -10.90
CA ASP A 40 -11.23 15.70 -9.84
C ASP A 40 -11.01 14.74 -8.64
N HIS A 41 -9.98 13.88 -8.70
CA HIS A 41 -9.71 12.89 -7.67
C HIS A 41 -8.21 12.56 -7.56
N THR A 42 -7.86 11.81 -6.52
CA THR A 42 -6.51 11.29 -6.30
C THR A 42 -6.52 9.78 -6.45
N GLU A 43 -5.57 9.24 -7.20
CA GLU A 43 -5.35 7.80 -7.34
C GLU A 43 -4.12 7.35 -6.58
N ALA A 44 -4.14 6.10 -6.11
CA ALA A 44 -2.98 5.39 -5.59
C ALA A 44 -2.56 4.26 -6.53
N LEU A 45 -1.25 4.04 -6.62
CA LEU A 45 -0.66 2.96 -7.41
C LEU A 45 -0.63 1.67 -6.59
N PHE A 46 -1.01 0.58 -7.24
CA PHE A 46 -0.91 -0.78 -6.72
C PHE A 46 -0.18 -1.67 -7.72
N ILE A 47 0.52 -2.67 -7.22
CA ILE A 47 1.04 -3.78 -8.01
C ILE A 47 0.16 -5.02 -7.81
N LEU A 48 -0.07 -5.77 -8.89
CA LEU A 48 -0.55 -7.13 -8.81
C LEU A 48 0.68 -8.05 -8.75
N ARG A 49 0.89 -8.71 -7.62
CA ARG A 49 2.03 -9.63 -7.46
C ARG A 49 1.87 -10.83 -8.39
N ALA A 50 2.96 -11.21 -9.07
CA ALA A 50 2.97 -12.41 -9.90
C ALA A 50 2.70 -13.68 -9.08
N SER A 51 2.15 -14.70 -9.73
CA SER A 51 1.85 -15.96 -9.07
C SER A 51 3.09 -16.85 -9.00
N HIS A 52 3.61 -17.06 -7.80
CA HIS A 52 4.72 -17.96 -7.54
C HIS A 52 4.32 -19.09 -6.59
N GLU A 53 4.73 -20.31 -6.90
CA GLU A 53 4.44 -21.47 -6.05
C GLU A 53 5.13 -21.31 -4.69
N GLY A 54 4.35 -21.43 -3.61
CA GLY A 54 4.85 -21.28 -2.23
C GLY A 54 4.85 -19.86 -1.67
N ASP A 55 4.59 -18.83 -2.45
CA ASP A 55 4.41 -17.46 -1.95
C ASP A 55 2.96 -17.27 -1.45
N PRO A 56 2.75 -16.99 -0.14
CA PRO A 56 1.41 -16.80 0.42
C PRO A 56 0.72 -15.51 -0.03
N TRP A 57 1.45 -14.57 -0.63
CA TRP A 57 0.95 -13.30 -1.15
C TRP A 57 0.85 -13.29 -2.68
N SER A 58 1.01 -14.46 -3.30
CA SER A 58 0.91 -14.68 -4.74
C SER A 58 -0.42 -14.21 -5.30
N GLY A 59 -0.40 -13.36 -6.33
CA GLY A 59 -1.62 -12.82 -6.95
C GLY A 59 -2.38 -11.79 -6.10
N HIS A 60 -1.78 -11.27 -5.04
CA HIS A 60 -2.40 -10.22 -4.22
C HIS A 60 -2.07 -8.82 -4.74
N MET A 61 -3.02 -7.92 -4.57
CA MET A 61 -2.79 -6.49 -4.76
C MET A 61 -2.05 -5.90 -3.57
N ALA A 62 -0.98 -5.15 -3.84
CA ALA A 62 -0.14 -4.55 -2.81
C ALA A 62 0.35 -3.16 -3.24
N PHE A 63 0.82 -2.37 -2.30
CA PHE A 63 1.72 -1.27 -2.60
C PHE A 63 3.11 -1.84 -2.96
N PRO A 64 3.88 -1.23 -3.88
CA PRO A 64 5.25 -1.64 -4.13
C PRO A 64 6.09 -1.50 -2.87
N GLY A 65 6.95 -2.50 -2.62
CA GLY A 65 7.76 -2.52 -1.42
C GLY A 65 8.13 -3.93 -0.95
N GLY A 66 8.99 -4.00 0.06
CA GLY A 66 9.51 -5.26 0.53
C GLY A 66 10.26 -5.19 1.85
N HIS A 67 11.04 -6.22 2.12
CA HIS A 67 11.84 -6.35 3.33
C HIS A 67 13.03 -5.40 3.34
N ARG A 68 13.32 -4.86 4.52
CA ARG A 68 14.53 -4.06 4.73
C ARG A 68 15.78 -4.88 4.47
N ASP A 69 16.63 -4.38 3.60
CA ASP A 69 17.99 -4.91 3.37
C ASP A 69 18.98 -4.32 4.37
N PRO A 70 20.02 -5.07 4.80
CA PRO A 70 21.08 -4.52 5.64
C PRO A 70 21.81 -3.30 5.06
N GLY A 71 21.76 -3.09 3.77
CA GLY A 71 22.30 -1.91 3.07
C GLY A 71 21.44 -0.66 3.19
N ASP A 72 20.15 -0.79 3.54
CA ASP A 72 19.22 0.32 3.66
C ASP A 72 19.48 1.09 4.98
N LYS A 73 20.06 2.29 4.88
CA LYS A 73 20.39 3.13 6.05
C LYS A 73 19.14 3.62 6.77
N GLN A 74 18.09 3.91 6.03
CA GLN A 74 16.78 4.34 6.52
C GLN A 74 15.71 3.45 5.91
N LEU A 75 14.63 3.19 6.67
CA LEU A 75 13.56 2.31 6.21
C LEU A 75 12.86 2.84 4.94
N ARG A 76 12.80 4.16 4.76
CA ARG A 76 12.30 4.78 3.53
C ARG A 76 13.07 4.33 2.28
N GLN A 77 14.38 4.14 2.39
CA GLN A 77 15.20 3.67 1.27
C GLN A 77 14.81 2.24 0.81
N THR A 78 14.26 1.43 1.72
CA THR A 78 13.69 0.14 1.38
C THR A 78 12.51 0.31 0.40
N ALA A 79 11.55 1.20 0.70
CA ALA A 79 10.42 1.46 -0.19
C ALA A 79 10.86 2.03 -1.55
N GLU A 80 11.85 2.93 -1.56
CA GLU A 80 12.43 3.51 -2.79
C GLU A 80 13.13 2.44 -3.64
N ARG A 81 13.98 1.61 -3.05
CA ARG A 81 14.72 0.53 -3.72
C ARG A 81 13.77 -0.51 -4.30
N GLU A 82 12.84 -1.02 -3.49
CA GLU A 82 11.88 -2.04 -3.91
C GLU A 82 10.99 -1.51 -5.05
N THR A 83 10.52 -0.27 -4.97
CA THR A 83 9.74 0.36 -6.05
C THR A 83 10.53 0.43 -7.36
N LEU A 84 11.82 0.77 -7.28
CA LEU A 84 12.69 0.78 -8.45
C LEU A 84 12.91 -0.64 -9.00
N GLU A 85 13.11 -1.63 -8.15
CA GLU A 85 13.33 -3.04 -8.53
C GLU A 85 12.05 -3.67 -9.11
N GLU A 86 10.90 -3.44 -8.49
CA GLU A 86 9.62 -4.06 -8.87
C GLU A 86 9.01 -3.46 -10.15
N ILE A 87 9.03 -2.13 -10.29
CA ILE A 87 8.33 -1.43 -11.38
C ILE A 87 9.17 -0.42 -12.15
N GLY A 88 10.47 -0.31 -11.86
CA GLY A 88 11.39 0.59 -12.57
C GLY A 88 11.17 2.08 -12.29
N LEU A 89 10.39 2.44 -11.27
CA LEU A 89 10.10 3.82 -10.91
C LEU A 89 11.11 4.34 -9.87
N ASP A 90 11.89 5.35 -10.26
CA ASP A 90 12.83 6.05 -9.37
C ASP A 90 12.10 7.15 -8.60
N LEU A 91 11.67 6.86 -7.37
CA LEU A 91 10.96 7.82 -6.50
C LEU A 91 11.81 9.03 -6.09
N GLY A 92 13.13 8.90 -6.11
CA GLY A 92 14.02 10.04 -5.85
C GLY A 92 14.06 11.04 -7.00
N ARG A 93 13.79 10.59 -8.24
CA ARG A 93 13.76 11.42 -9.44
C ARG A 93 12.34 11.84 -9.83
N ASP A 94 11.39 10.90 -9.80
CA ASP A 94 10.07 11.04 -10.40
C ASP A 94 8.97 11.37 -9.38
N GLY A 95 9.28 11.26 -8.08
CA GLY A 95 8.34 11.47 -7.00
C GLY A 95 8.78 12.51 -5.97
N ARG A 96 7.82 13.07 -5.26
CA ARG A 96 8.04 13.94 -4.10
C ARG A 96 7.56 13.25 -2.85
N PHE A 97 8.44 13.05 -1.89
CA PHE A 97 8.11 12.49 -0.59
C PHE A 97 7.18 13.43 0.18
N LEU A 98 6.06 12.91 0.67
CA LEU A 98 5.06 13.66 1.45
C LEU A 98 5.19 13.40 2.94
N GLY A 99 5.48 12.17 3.34
CA GLY A 99 5.61 11.77 4.72
C GLY A 99 5.42 10.28 4.93
N GLU A 100 5.42 9.88 6.19
CA GLU A 100 5.19 8.52 6.68
C GLU A 100 3.81 8.46 7.34
N ILE A 101 3.15 7.33 7.26
CA ILE A 101 1.91 7.06 7.99
C ILE A 101 2.09 5.90 8.96
N ASP A 102 1.10 5.60 9.78
CA ASP A 102 1.17 4.59 10.83
C ASP A 102 1.69 3.26 10.30
N ALA A 103 2.68 2.71 10.98
CA ALA A 103 3.16 1.38 10.71
C ALA A 103 2.05 0.34 11.00
N VAL A 104 2.09 -0.79 10.30
CA VAL A 104 1.13 -1.88 10.45
C VAL A 104 1.86 -3.17 10.80
N HIS A 105 1.44 -3.83 11.87
CA HIS A 105 1.97 -5.16 12.18
C HIS A 105 1.34 -6.20 11.25
N ALA A 106 2.17 -6.81 10.40
CA ALA A 106 1.74 -7.90 9.55
C ALA A 106 1.65 -9.19 10.37
N ASN A 107 0.43 -9.59 10.70
CA ASN A 107 0.16 -10.85 11.39
C ASN A 107 -0.68 -11.76 10.48
N PRO A 108 -0.07 -12.43 9.49
CA PRO A 108 -0.79 -13.37 8.64
C PRO A 108 -1.28 -14.51 9.50
N ARG A 109 -2.60 -14.77 9.47
CA ARG A 109 -3.24 -15.80 10.28
C ARG A 109 -2.46 -17.11 10.23
N GLY A 110 -1.95 -17.53 11.39
CA GLY A 110 -1.26 -18.82 11.60
C GLY A 110 0.21 -18.88 11.20
N ARG A 111 0.87 -17.75 10.96
CA ARG A 111 2.33 -17.64 10.98
C ARG A 111 2.70 -16.71 12.14
N ASN A 112 3.63 -17.15 12.97
CA ASN A 112 4.22 -16.31 14.00
C ASN A 112 5.28 -15.42 13.32
N LEU A 113 4.81 -14.51 12.45
CA LEU A 113 5.66 -13.59 11.71
C LEU A 113 5.63 -12.25 12.43
N ASP A 114 6.71 -11.95 13.15
CA ASP A 114 6.92 -10.65 13.75
C ASP A 114 7.48 -9.71 12.67
N LEU A 115 6.58 -9.08 11.92
CA LEU A 115 6.89 -8.19 10.79
C LEU A 115 6.12 -6.89 10.94
N VAL A 116 6.83 -5.79 10.97
CA VAL A 116 6.28 -4.43 10.92
C VAL A 116 6.51 -3.85 9.53
N VAL A 117 5.45 -3.33 8.93
CA VAL A 117 5.47 -2.68 7.61
C VAL A 117 5.14 -1.20 7.77
N THR A 118 6.03 -0.34 7.28
CA THR A 118 5.87 1.12 7.33
C THR A 118 5.55 1.66 5.95
N PRO A 119 4.41 2.33 5.76
CA PRO A 119 4.07 2.98 4.50
C PRO A 119 4.67 4.39 4.41
N PHE A 120 5.31 4.69 3.29
CA PHE A 120 5.86 6.01 2.93
C PHE A 120 5.09 6.58 1.76
N VAL A 121 4.58 7.80 1.89
CA VAL A 121 3.68 8.42 0.90
C VAL A 121 4.48 9.32 -0.04
N TYR A 122 4.26 9.14 -1.33
CA TYR A 122 4.87 9.92 -2.40
C TYR A 122 3.82 10.48 -3.34
N LEU A 123 4.05 11.68 -3.83
CA LEU A 123 3.35 12.20 -5.00
C LEU A 123 4.18 11.90 -6.23
N LEU A 124 3.61 11.28 -7.25
CA LEU A 124 4.22 11.14 -8.56
C LEU A 124 4.16 12.50 -9.28
N GLU A 125 5.32 13.14 -9.44
CA GLU A 125 5.43 14.44 -10.13
C GLU A 125 5.64 14.27 -11.63
N ASN A 126 6.39 13.24 -12.03
CA ASN A 126 6.57 12.87 -13.43
C ASN A 126 5.44 11.91 -13.87
N VAL A 127 4.30 12.45 -14.28
CA VAL A 127 3.13 11.66 -14.71
C VAL A 127 3.36 10.86 -16.00
N GLU A 128 4.42 11.17 -16.76
CA GLU A 128 4.85 10.46 -17.96
C GLU A 128 5.85 9.32 -17.65
N ALA A 129 6.15 9.09 -16.36
CA ALA A 129 7.03 8.00 -15.96
C ALA A 129 6.48 6.66 -16.46
N LYS A 130 7.35 5.89 -17.10
CA LYS A 130 7.01 4.55 -17.59
C LYS A 130 7.38 3.51 -16.56
N PHE A 131 6.46 2.60 -16.33
CA PHE A 131 6.72 1.46 -15.49
C PHE A 131 7.36 0.32 -16.29
N THR A 132 8.31 -0.35 -15.67
CA THR A 132 8.99 -1.52 -16.23
C THR A 132 8.93 -2.64 -15.17
N PRO A 133 7.78 -3.33 -15.06
CA PRO A 133 7.60 -4.39 -14.09
C PRO A 133 8.64 -5.50 -14.26
N ASN A 134 9.16 -6.01 -13.13
CA ASN A 134 10.00 -7.20 -13.12
C ASN A 134 9.16 -8.49 -13.07
N ASP A 135 9.79 -9.65 -12.93
CA ASP A 135 9.12 -10.96 -12.92
C ASP A 135 8.23 -11.18 -11.67
N GLU A 136 8.36 -10.36 -10.64
CA GLU A 136 7.54 -10.43 -9.42
C GLU A 136 6.21 -9.66 -9.53
N VAL A 137 6.07 -8.81 -10.56
CA VAL A 137 4.91 -7.95 -10.78
C VAL A 137 4.20 -8.35 -12.07
N ALA A 138 2.97 -8.82 -11.93
CA ALA A 138 2.12 -9.19 -13.07
C ALA A 138 1.47 -7.97 -13.74
N ASP A 139 1.14 -6.93 -12.96
CA ASP A 139 0.50 -5.72 -13.47
C ASP A 139 0.70 -4.53 -12.51
N VAL A 140 0.55 -3.31 -13.04
CA VAL A 140 0.56 -2.06 -12.28
C VAL A 140 -0.76 -1.34 -12.53
N LEU A 141 -1.51 -1.07 -11.46
CA LEU A 141 -2.86 -0.53 -11.54
C LEU A 141 -3.00 0.74 -10.69
N TRP A 142 -3.85 1.65 -11.15
CA TRP A 142 -4.26 2.82 -10.41
C TRP A 142 -5.67 2.64 -9.85
N GLY A 143 -5.88 3.03 -8.61
CA GLY A 143 -7.17 2.97 -7.93
C GLY A 143 -7.55 4.32 -7.33
N SER A 144 -8.80 4.74 -7.52
CA SER A 144 -9.35 5.98 -6.98
C SER A 144 -9.44 5.91 -5.45
N LEU A 145 -8.66 6.76 -4.76
CA LEU A 145 -8.76 6.90 -3.31
C LEU A 145 -10.11 7.49 -2.89
N ASN A 146 -10.72 8.30 -3.74
CA ASN A 146 -12.03 8.89 -3.46
C ASN A 146 -13.11 7.83 -3.41
N ASP A 147 -13.11 6.87 -4.36
CA ASP A 147 -14.09 5.76 -4.39
C ASP A 147 -13.86 4.77 -3.24
N MET A 148 -12.60 4.59 -2.82
CA MET A 148 -12.27 3.78 -1.63
C MET A 148 -12.75 4.45 -0.35
N TYR A 149 -12.49 5.75 -0.21
CA TYR A 149 -12.86 6.55 0.95
C TYR A 149 -14.38 6.69 1.10
N SER A 150 -15.14 6.83 0.00
CA SER A 150 -16.61 6.89 0.01
C SER A 150 -17.28 5.53 0.16
N GLY A 151 -16.54 4.42 -0.06
CA GLY A 151 -17.07 3.06 -0.10
C GLY A 151 -17.63 2.64 -1.46
N ASP A 152 -17.59 3.50 -2.49
CA ASP A 152 -18.14 3.19 -3.82
C ASP A 152 -17.41 2.02 -4.50
N SER A 153 -16.14 1.78 -4.13
CA SER A 153 -15.35 0.64 -4.65
C SER A 153 -15.33 -0.57 -3.72
N ILE A 154 -16.08 -0.55 -2.58
CA ILE A 154 -16.10 -1.69 -1.65
C ILE A 154 -16.65 -2.95 -2.33
N THR A 155 -15.99 -4.07 -2.12
CA THR A 155 -16.35 -5.35 -2.71
C THR A 155 -15.92 -6.53 -1.84
N VAL A 156 -16.30 -7.74 -2.22
CA VAL A 156 -15.89 -8.98 -1.57
C VAL A 156 -15.03 -9.80 -2.52
N GLY A 157 -13.81 -10.10 -2.09
CA GLY A 157 -12.93 -11.05 -2.77
C GLY A 157 -13.00 -12.46 -2.16
N GLU A 158 -12.83 -13.47 -2.99
CA GLU A 158 -12.63 -14.86 -2.54
C GLU A 158 -11.16 -15.24 -2.68
N PHE A 159 -10.55 -15.67 -1.57
CA PHE A 159 -9.13 -16.00 -1.52
C PHE A 159 -8.92 -17.38 -0.95
N LYS A 160 -7.97 -18.12 -1.53
CA LYS A 160 -7.59 -19.43 -1.04
C LYS A 160 -6.46 -19.32 -0.04
N ILE A 161 -6.76 -19.51 1.25
CA ILE A 161 -5.78 -19.49 2.33
C ILE A 161 -5.67 -20.90 2.91
N ARG A 162 -4.47 -21.47 2.87
CA ARG A 162 -4.19 -22.85 3.36
C ARG A 162 -5.12 -23.92 2.79
N GLY A 163 -5.51 -23.76 1.51
CA GLY A 163 -6.39 -24.69 0.83
C GLY A 163 -7.89 -24.44 1.00
N GLU A 164 -8.29 -23.59 1.94
CA GLU A 164 -9.67 -23.19 2.20
C GLU A 164 -10.02 -21.86 1.52
N ARG A 165 -11.27 -21.73 1.05
CA ARG A 165 -11.78 -20.48 0.48
C ARG A 165 -12.31 -19.59 1.60
N HIS A 166 -11.84 -18.35 1.60
CA HIS A 166 -12.29 -17.32 2.53
C HIS A 166 -12.76 -16.10 1.75
N ARG A 167 -13.76 -15.42 2.28
CA ARG A 167 -14.27 -14.15 1.74
C ARG A 167 -13.81 -13.00 2.63
N TYR A 168 -13.33 -11.94 2.01
CA TYR A 168 -12.90 -10.73 2.71
C TYR A 168 -13.40 -9.50 1.98
N SER A 169 -13.76 -8.46 2.74
CA SER A 169 -13.97 -7.12 2.23
C SER A 169 -12.68 -6.54 1.66
N GLY A 170 -12.80 -5.71 0.66
CA GLY A 170 -11.70 -5.02 0.01
C GLY A 170 -12.20 -4.01 -0.99
N TYR A 171 -11.28 -3.31 -1.66
CA TYR A 171 -11.58 -2.33 -2.68
C TYR A 171 -11.34 -2.90 -4.08
N ALA A 172 -12.29 -2.69 -4.99
CA ALA A 172 -12.17 -3.07 -6.40
C ALA A 172 -11.24 -2.10 -7.13
N VAL A 173 -10.20 -2.63 -7.78
CA VAL A 173 -9.25 -1.88 -8.60
C VAL A 173 -8.92 -2.67 -9.86
N GLY A 174 -9.27 -2.17 -11.04
CA GLY A 174 -8.91 -2.81 -12.32
C GLY A 174 -9.35 -4.28 -12.45
N GLY A 175 -10.47 -4.67 -11.85
CA GLY A 175 -10.96 -6.06 -11.84
C GLY A 175 -10.29 -6.96 -10.79
N GLN A 176 -9.38 -6.42 -9.98
CA GLN A 176 -8.73 -7.07 -8.84
C GLN A 176 -9.32 -6.54 -7.52
N VAL A 177 -8.95 -7.16 -6.41
CA VAL A 177 -9.40 -6.75 -5.07
C VAL A 177 -8.20 -6.43 -4.18
N VAL A 178 -8.14 -5.19 -3.70
CA VAL A 178 -7.19 -4.76 -2.65
C VAL A 178 -7.77 -5.18 -1.31
N TRP A 179 -7.10 -6.08 -0.60
CA TRP A 179 -7.56 -6.67 0.65
C TRP A 179 -6.43 -6.90 1.65
N GLY A 180 -6.73 -7.41 2.82
CA GLY A 180 -5.74 -7.87 3.80
C GLY A 180 -4.87 -6.76 4.35
N LEU A 181 -3.53 -6.87 4.26
CA LEU A 181 -2.62 -5.89 4.83
C LEU A 181 -2.71 -4.53 4.13
N THR A 182 -2.80 -4.55 2.80
CA THR A 182 -2.92 -3.32 2.00
C THR A 182 -4.23 -2.59 2.29
N TYR A 183 -5.34 -3.32 2.42
CA TYR A 183 -6.63 -2.77 2.85
C TYR A 183 -6.51 -2.10 4.23
N ARG A 184 -5.88 -2.76 5.22
CA ARG A 184 -5.65 -2.18 6.55
C ARG A 184 -4.78 -0.92 6.54
N MET A 185 -3.76 -0.86 5.67
CA MET A 185 -2.96 0.36 5.50
C MET A 185 -3.80 1.51 4.95
N LEU A 186 -4.74 1.23 4.03
CA LEU A 186 -5.70 2.21 3.55
C LEU A 186 -6.67 2.66 4.64
N ASP A 187 -7.14 1.75 5.50
CA ASP A 187 -8.00 2.10 6.65
C ASP A 187 -7.28 3.07 7.60
N HIS A 188 -6.01 2.81 7.93
CA HIS A 188 -5.19 3.73 8.73
C HIS A 188 -4.99 5.07 8.02
N PHE A 189 -4.74 5.04 6.71
CA PHE A 189 -4.60 6.25 5.90
C PHE A 189 -5.87 7.11 5.91
N PHE A 190 -7.04 6.51 5.73
CA PHE A 190 -8.31 7.23 5.75
C PHE A 190 -8.68 7.73 7.15
N GLY A 191 -8.44 6.96 8.20
CA GLY A 191 -8.61 7.39 9.58
C GLY A 191 -7.70 8.55 9.99
N MET A 192 -6.49 8.62 9.44
CA MET A 192 -5.60 9.79 9.59
C MET A 192 -6.18 11.04 8.90
N LEU A 193 -6.78 10.88 7.71
CA LEU A 193 -7.37 11.98 6.94
C LEU A 193 -8.67 12.50 7.55
N ASP A 194 -9.40 11.64 8.24
CA ASP A 194 -10.69 11.92 8.84
C ASP A 194 -10.90 11.05 10.09
N PRO A 195 -10.74 11.61 11.30
CA PRO A 195 -10.93 10.84 12.54
C PRO A 195 -12.32 10.26 12.73
N ASP A 196 -13.34 10.78 12.04
CA ASP A 196 -14.70 10.29 12.07
C ASP A 196 -14.98 9.25 10.97
N TRP A 197 -13.98 8.92 10.13
CA TRP A 197 -14.14 7.92 9.09
C TRP A 197 -14.16 6.51 9.69
N GLU A 198 -15.14 5.71 9.27
CA GLU A 198 -15.25 4.32 9.65
C GLU A 198 -14.97 3.40 8.45
N PRO A 199 -14.22 2.30 8.64
CA PRO A 199 -13.95 1.33 7.59
C PRO A 199 -15.25 0.76 6.99
N HIS A 200 -15.32 0.72 5.68
CA HIS A 200 -16.44 0.11 4.98
C HIS A 200 -16.33 -1.42 5.05
N ASP A 201 -17.46 -2.09 5.30
CA ASP A 201 -17.54 -3.54 5.25
C ASP A 201 -18.59 -3.95 4.21
N ALA A 202 -18.28 -5.00 3.46
CA ALA A 202 -19.15 -5.53 2.41
C ALA A 202 -20.07 -6.68 2.89
N PHE A 203 -20.11 -6.98 4.21
CA PHE A 203 -20.92 -8.04 4.82
C PHE A 203 -22.05 -7.48 5.66
#